data_9ac66464466da27f95d828241b7288be
#
_entry.id   9ac66464466da27f95d828241b7288be
#
_cell.length_a   1.000
_cell.length_b   1.000
_cell.length_c   1.000
_cell.angle_alpha   90.00
_cell.angle_beta   90.00
_cell.angle_gamma   90.00
#
_symmetry.space_group_name_H-M   'P 1'
#
loop_
_entity.id
_entity.type
_entity.pdbx_description
1 polymer ?
#
loop_
_entity_poly.entity_id
_entity_poly.type
_entity_poly.pdbx_seq_one_letter_code
_entity_poly.pdbx_strand_id
1 'polypeptide(L)'
;MMNRLLAAYTGTAVVMVALDMLWLGVVAKTIYQHGIGHLMAEKPNVPVAVLFYALYALGLVIFAVAPHSGGSGWGKTITLGALFGFFAYATYDLTNLATLRDWPVGVALLDLAWGTLVSATAAAAGKAAMGWAERA
;
A
#
# COMPACT_ATOMS: atom_id res chain seq x y z
N MET A 1 21.28 -1.49 13.73
CA MET A 1 20.95 -0.81 12.48
C MET A 1 20.21 -1.69 11.50
N MET A 2 20.74 -2.85 11.16
CA MET A 2 20.05 -3.82 10.29
C MET A 2 18.69 -4.21 10.84
N ASN A 3 18.61 -4.45 12.18
CA ASN A 3 17.37 -4.88 12.83
C ASN A 3 16.25 -3.83 12.71
N ARG A 4 16.56 -2.55 12.80
CA ARG A 4 15.54 -1.51 12.71
C ARG A 4 14.97 -1.38 11.30
N LEU A 5 15.78 -1.57 10.27
CA LEU A 5 15.31 -1.56 8.89
C LEU A 5 14.48 -2.80 8.57
N LEU A 6 14.88 -3.95 9.09
CA LEU A 6 14.08 -5.17 8.96
C LEU A 6 12.74 -5.04 9.69
N ALA A 7 12.75 -4.41 10.87
CA ALA A 7 11.51 -4.15 11.60
C ALA A 7 10.61 -3.19 10.83
N ALA A 8 11.18 -2.14 10.26
CA ALA A 8 10.43 -1.19 9.44
C ALA A 8 9.78 -1.90 8.24
N TYR A 9 10.55 -2.70 7.53
CA TYR A 9 10.06 -3.45 6.37
C TYR A 9 8.97 -4.43 6.77
N THR A 10 9.20 -5.19 7.83
CA THR A 10 8.23 -6.18 8.30
C THR A 10 6.92 -5.52 8.73
N GLY A 11 7.01 -4.45 9.51
CA GLY A 11 5.82 -3.71 9.95
C GLY A 11 5.03 -3.14 8.79
N THR A 12 5.73 -2.53 7.84
CA THR A 12 5.11 -1.97 6.64
C THR A 12 4.42 -3.06 5.81
N ALA A 13 5.13 -4.15 5.54
CA ALA A 13 4.62 -5.23 4.69
C ALA A 13 3.44 -5.95 5.33
N VAL A 14 3.54 -6.30 6.61
CA VAL A 14 2.48 -7.03 7.32
C VAL A 14 1.20 -6.21 7.39
N VAL A 15 1.30 -4.94 7.77
CA VAL A 15 0.13 -4.07 7.88
C VAL A 15 -0.50 -3.85 6.51
N MET A 16 0.31 -3.60 5.48
CA MET A 16 -0.21 -3.40 4.13
C MET A 16 -0.95 -4.62 3.61
N VAL A 17 -0.36 -5.80 3.71
CA VAL A 17 -0.99 -7.04 3.23
C VAL A 17 -2.26 -7.34 4.02
N ALA A 18 -2.20 -7.21 5.34
CA ALA A 18 -3.37 -7.48 6.19
C ALA A 18 -4.54 -6.55 5.85
N LEU A 19 -4.27 -5.25 5.70
CA LEU A 19 -5.31 -4.28 5.35
C LEU A 19 -5.85 -4.51 3.94
N ASP A 20 -4.99 -4.83 2.98
CA ASP A 20 -5.42 -5.12 1.62
C ASP A 20 -6.27 -6.39 1.55
N MET A 21 -5.92 -7.44 2.28
CA MET A 21 -6.73 -8.66 2.33
C MET A 21 -8.11 -8.37 2.94
N LEU A 22 -8.14 -7.57 4.00
CA LEU A 22 -9.41 -7.16 4.59
C LEU A 22 -10.24 -6.32 3.62
N TRP A 23 -9.62 -5.36 2.95
CA TRP A 23 -10.28 -4.47 1.99
C TRP A 23 -10.85 -5.26 0.81
N LEU A 24 -10.01 -6.01 0.13
CA LEU A 24 -10.39 -6.74 -1.09
C LEU A 24 -11.25 -7.95 -0.80
N GLY A 25 -11.07 -8.59 0.36
CA GLY A 25 -11.77 -9.82 0.69
C GLY A 25 -13.07 -9.63 1.44
N VAL A 26 -13.26 -8.50 2.11
CA VAL A 26 -14.42 -8.26 2.97
C VAL A 26 -15.09 -6.92 2.68
N VAL A 27 -14.37 -5.79 2.88
CA VAL A 27 -14.98 -4.46 2.88
C VAL A 27 -15.47 -4.05 1.49
N ALA A 28 -14.60 -4.13 0.49
CA ALA A 28 -14.88 -3.64 -0.86
C ALA A 28 -15.06 -4.76 -1.89
N LYS A 29 -15.11 -6.00 -1.46
CA LYS A 29 -15.19 -7.16 -2.36
C LYS A 29 -16.29 -7.01 -3.42
N THR A 30 -17.48 -6.68 -2.99
CA THR A 30 -18.63 -6.56 -3.88
C THR A 30 -18.45 -5.43 -4.89
N ILE A 31 -17.89 -4.31 -4.44
CA ILE A 31 -17.67 -3.15 -5.30
C ILE A 31 -16.71 -3.50 -6.45
N TYR A 32 -15.58 -4.14 -6.12
CA TYR A 32 -14.62 -4.54 -7.15
C TYR A 32 -15.18 -5.61 -8.07
N GLN A 33 -15.88 -6.60 -7.52
CA GLN A 33 -16.46 -7.66 -8.33
C GLN A 33 -17.53 -7.14 -9.30
N HIS A 34 -18.37 -6.21 -8.86
CA HIS A 34 -19.37 -5.60 -9.74
C HIS A 34 -18.71 -4.72 -10.82
N GLY A 35 -17.67 -3.96 -10.46
CA GLY A 35 -17.04 -3.03 -11.38
C GLY A 35 -16.12 -3.69 -12.39
N ILE A 36 -15.22 -4.55 -11.92
CA ILE A 36 -14.16 -5.12 -12.74
C ILE A 36 -14.08 -6.65 -12.66
N GLY A 37 -15.09 -7.31 -12.10
CA GLY A 37 -15.10 -8.77 -11.95
C GLY A 37 -14.86 -9.51 -13.26
N HIS A 38 -15.41 -9.02 -14.36
CA HIS A 38 -15.24 -9.61 -15.69
C HIS A 38 -13.80 -9.50 -16.22
N LEU A 39 -12.99 -8.64 -15.62
CA LEU A 39 -11.56 -8.48 -15.97
C LEU A 39 -10.65 -9.28 -15.05
N MET A 40 -11.19 -9.81 -13.94
CA MET A 40 -10.39 -10.50 -12.93
C MET A 40 -10.15 -11.95 -13.33
N ALA A 41 -8.93 -12.43 -13.08
CA ALA A 41 -8.59 -13.84 -13.27
C ALA A 41 -9.34 -14.69 -12.23
N GLU A 42 -9.72 -15.90 -12.61
CA GLU A 42 -10.36 -16.85 -11.67
C GLU A 42 -9.44 -17.16 -10.50
N LYS A 43 -8.16 -17.34 -10.79
CA LYS A 43 -7.12 -17.56 -9.77
C LYS A 43 -6.06 -16.49 -9.90
N PRO A 44 -5.83 -15.70 -8.85
CA PRO A 44 -4.80 -14.68 -8.92
C PRO A 44 -3.41 -15.31 -9.06
N ASN A 45 -2.52 -14.60 -9.75
CA ASN A 45 -1.12 -15.01 -9.87
C ASN A 45 -0.40 -14.64 -8.57
N VAL A 46 -0.34 -15.58 -7.62
CA VAL A 46 0.19 -15.34 -6.29
C VAL A 46 1.67 -14.92 -6.30
N PRO A 47 2.56 -15.56 -7.08
CA PRO A 47 3.96 -15.10 -7.13
C PRO A 47 4.11 -13.65 -7.55
N VAL A 48 3.32 -13.20 -8.53
CA VAL A 48 3.36 -11.79 -8.97
C VAL A 48 2.82 -10.86 -7.88
N ALA A 49 1.75 -11.26 -7.19
CA ALA A 49 1.21 -10.47 -6.09
C ALA A 49 2.22 -10.34 -4.94
N VAL A 50 2.92 -11.41 -4.60
CA VAL A 50 3.96 -11.38 -3.56
C VAL A 50 5.09 -10.45 -3.98
N LEU A 51 5.54 -10.53 -5.23
CA LEU A 51 6.56 -9.63 -5.76
C LEU A 51 6.11 -8.17 -5.65
N PHE A 52 4.88 -7.88 -6.01
CA PHE A 52 4.32 -6.52 -5.89
C PHE A 52 4.40 -6.00 -4.46
N TYR A 53 3.90 -6.77 -3.49
CA TYR A 53 3.92 -6.34 -2.09
C TYR A 53 5.34 -6.18 -1.56
N ALA A 54 6.24 -7.09 -1.93
CA ALA A 54 7.64 -6.99 -1.53
C ALA A 54 8.28 -5.70 -2.03
N LEU A 55 8.06 -5.36 -3.30
CA LEU A 55 8.60 -4.14 -3.89
C LEU A 55 7.93 -2.89 -3.35
N TYR A 56 6.61 -2.94 -3.16
CA TYR A 56 5.87 -1.79 -2.66
C TYR A 56 6.26 -1.44 -1.23
N ALA A 57 6.36 -2.45 -0.36
CA ALA A 57 6.81 -2.24 1.01
C ALA A 57 8.23 -1.69 1.06
N LEU A 58 9.10 -2.19 0.18
CA LEU A 58 10.46 -1.67 0.07
C LEU A 58 10.45 -0.19 -0.33
N GLY A 59 9.63 0.17 -1.30
CA GLY A 59 9.47 1.55 -1.74
C GLY A 59 9.01 2.47 -0.61
N LEU A 60 8.01 2.05 0.16
CA LEU A 60 7.54 2.81 1.31
C LEU A 60 8.64 3.00 2.35
N VAL A 61 9.42 1.97 2.63
CA VAL A 61 10.52 2.08 3.59
C VAL A 61 11.58 3.05 3.08
N ILE A 62 11.97 2.94 1.81
CA ILE A 62 13.01 3.80 1.23
C ILE A 62 12.61 5.27 1.23
N PHE A 63 11.36 5.57 0.84
CA PHE A 63 10.96 6.96 0.57
C PHE A 63 10.23 7.62 1.73
N ALA A 64 9.53 6.86 2.56
CA ALA A 64 8.67 7.44 3.59
C ALA A 64 9.11 7.13 5.02
N VAL A 65 9.74 5.99 5.27
CA VAL A 65 10.02 5.53 6.63
C VAL A 65 11.47 5.79 7.03
N ALA A 66 12.42 5.21 6.30
CA ALA A 66 13.83 5.26 6.68
C ALA A 66 14.41 6.68 6.74
N PRO A 67 14.10 7.60 5.79
CA PRO A 67 14.65 8.95 5.85
C PRO A 67 14.14 9.78 7.02
N HIS A 68 13.05 9.37 7.66
CA HIS A 68 12.37 10.13 8.71
C HIS A 68 12.24 9.31 9.98
N SER A 69 13.33 8.64 10.37
CA SER A 69 13.32 7.69 11.49
C SER A 69 13.33 8.35 12.88
N GLY A 70 13.61 9.65 12.97
CA GLY A 70 13.61 10.35 14.25
C GLY A 70 12.22 10.52 14.85
N GLY A 71 12.16 10.76 16.17
CA GLY A 71 10.88 10.91 16.87
C GLY A 71 9.99 12.01 16.34
N SER A 72 10.55 13.03 15.67
CA SER A 72 9.79 14.15 15.08
C SER A 72 9.41 13.90 13.63
N GLY A 73 9.72 12.73 13.07
CA GLY A 73 9.49 12.44 11.66
C GLY A 73 8.11 11.90 11.30
N TRP A 74 7.19 11.80 12.24
CA TRP A 74 5.88 11.17 12.02
C TRP A 74 5.06 11.87 10.93
N GLY A 75 4.99 13.20 10.96
CA GLY A 75 4.24 13.94 9.94
C GLY A 75 4.80 13.72 8.55
N LYS A 76 6.12 13.68 8.41
CA LYS A 76 6.78 13.43 7.13
C LYS A 76 6.55 12.01 6.63
N THR A 77 6.69 11.02 7.52
CA THR A 77 6.45 9.63 7.15
C THR A 77 5.01 9.41 6.69
N ILE A 78 4.04 9.92 7.42
CA ILE A 78 2.63 9.76 7.06
C ILE A 78 2.32 10.49 5.75
N THR A 79 2.78 11.73 5.60
CA THR A 79 2.55 12.51 4.39
C THR A 79 3.20 11.86 3.16
N LEU A 80 4.46 11.45 3.28
CA LEU A 80 5.17 10.83 2.16
C LEU A 80 4.62 9.44 1.84
N GLY A 81 4.18 8.70 2.85
CA GLY A 81 3.47 7.44 2.63
C GLY A 81 2.17 7.66 1.88
N ALA A 82 1.39 8.66 2.29
CA ALA A 82 0.14 9.01 1.61
C ALA A 82 0.40 9.41 0.16
N LEU A 83 1.40 10.26 -0.08
CA LEU A 83 1.76 10.70 -1.44
C LEU A 83 2.28 9.56 -2.30
N PHE A 84 3.10 8.69 -1.73
CA PHE A 84 3.60 7.50 -2.43
C PHE A 84 2.42 6.65 -2.91
N GLY A 85 1.47 6.39 -2.01
CA GLY A 85 0.27 5.63 -2.34
C GLY A 85 -0.61 6.34 -3.36
N PHE A 86 -0.80 7.64 -3.20
CA PHE A 86 -1.59 8.43 -4.14
C PHE A 86 -1.03 8.32 -5.57
N PHE A 87 0.26 8.59 -5.73
CA PHE A 87 0.86 8.57 -7.07
C PHE A 87 0.92 7.17 -7.66
N ALA A 88 1.21 6.16 -6.85
CA ALA A 88 1.25 4.77 -7.32
C ALA A 88 -0.12 4.30 -7.78
N TYR A 89 -1.15 4.52 -6.97
CA TYR A 89 -2.51 4.10 -7.30
C TYR A 89 -3.13 4.97 -8.39
N ALA A 90 -2.81 6.27 -8.43
CA ALA A 90 -3.23 7.14 -9.52
C ALA A 90 -2.65 6.67 -10.86
N THR A 91 -1.38 6.28 -10.86
CA THR A 91 -0.73 5.74 -12.06
C THR A 91 -1.47 4.51 -12.57
N TYR A 92 -1.78 3.59 -11.69
CA TYR A 92 -2.52 2.36 -12.03
C TYR A 92 -3.96 2.67 -12.45
N ASP A 93 -4.71 3.35 -11.61
CA ASP A 93 -6.14 3.55 -11.82
C ASP A 93 -6.45 4.51 -12.97
N LEU A 94 -5.71 5.60 -13.09
CA LEU A 94 -5.97 6.57 -14.14
C LEU A 94 -5.51 6.06 -15.50
N THR A 95 -4.40 5.33 -15.57
CA THR A 95 -3.98 4.72 -16.83
C THR A 95 -4.94 3.62 -17.27
N ASN A 96 -5.46 2.81 -16.33
CA ASN A 96 -6.48 1.82 -16.65
C ASN A 96 -7.77 2.50 -17.12
N LEU A 97 -8.20 3.55 -16.44
CA LEU A 97 -9.38 4.30 -16.86
C LEU A 97 -9.22 4.90 -18.25
N ALA A 98 -8.02 5.38 -18.58
CA ALA A 98 -7.71 5.99 -19.86
C ALA A 98 -7.66 4.97 -21.01
N THR A 99 -7.21 3.75 -20.75
CA THR A 99 -6.85 2.80 -21.80
C THR A 99 -7.73 1.56 -21.88
N LEU A 100 -8.42 1.21 -20.80
CA LEU A 100 -9.28 0.03 -20.78
C LEU A 100 -10.74 0.41 -20.99
N ARG A 101 -11.47 -0.43 -21.74
CA ARG A 101 -12.83 -0.14 -22.16
C ARG A 101 -13.82 -0.06 -20.99
N ASP A 102 -13.69 -0.95 -20.02
CA ASP A 102 -14.68 -1.15 -18.97
C ASP A 102 -14.15 -0.84 -17.58
N TRP A 103 -13.24 0.12 -17.45
CA TRP A 103 -12.72 0.50 -16.13
C TRP A 103 -13.63 1.57 -15.51
N PRO A 104 -14.34 1.26 -14.41
CA PRO A 104 -15.30 2.22 -13.85
C PRO A 104 -14.61 3.40 -13.13
N VAL A 105 -15.13 4.59 -13.31
CA VAL A 105 -14.66 5.79 -12.60
C VAL A 105 -14.77 5.60 -11.10
N GLY A 106 -15.88 5.04 -10.61
CA GLY A 106 -16.10 4.81 -9.18
C GLY A 106 -15.05 3.92 -8.55
N VAL A 107 -14.68 2.83 -9.25
CA VAL A 107 -13.61 1.94 -8.79
C VAL A 107 -12.27 2.68 -8.76
N ALA A 108 -11.97 3.45 -9.81
CA ALA A 108 -10.72 4.22 -9.89
C ALA A 108 -10.58 5.18 -8.70
N LEU A 109 -11.63 5.95 -8.41
CA LEU A 109 -11.59 6.93 -7.32
C LEU A 109 -11.52 6.27 -5.95
N LEU A 110 -12.27 5.20 -5.74
CA LEU A 110 -12.26 4.46 -4.47
C LEU A 110 -10.90 3.82 -4.22
N ASP A 111 -10.34 3.18 -5.25
CA ASP A 111 -9.06 2.49 -5.16
C ASP A 111 -7.92 3.49 -4.91
N LEU A 112 -7.98 4.65 -5.57
CA LEU A 112 -7.01 5.72 -5.36
C LEU A 112 -7.04 6.23 -3.92
N ALA A 113 -8.24 6.44 -3.37
CA ALA A 113 -8.41 6.86 -1.98
C ALA A 113 -7.88 5.79 -1.02
N TRP A 114 -8.18 4.52 -1.29
CA TRP A 114 -7.69 3.39 -0.50
C TRP A 114 -6.16 3.32 -0.52
N GLY A 115 -5.55 3.42 -1.71
CA GLY A 115 -4.11 3.36 -1.86
C GLY A 115 -3.39 4.44 -1.06
N THR A 116 -3.96 5.65 -1.05
CA THR A 116 -3.45 6.76 -0.25
C THR A 116 -3.50 6.42 1.24
N LEU A 117 -4.64 5.93 1.71
CA LEU A 117 -4.85 5.62 3.12
C LEU A 117 -4.01 4.43 3.58
N VAL A 118 -4.02 3.33 2.83
CA VAL A 118 -3.29 2.11 3.22
C VAL A 118 -1.79 2.34 3.23
N SER A 119 -1.28 3.13 2.29
CA SER A 119 0.15 3.44 2.22
C SER A 119 0.59 4.32 3.38
N ALA A 120 -0.21 5.33 3.74
CA ALA A 120 0.07 6.16 4.90
C ALA A 120 0.08 5.33 6.19
N THR A 121 -0.89 4.43 6.34
CA THR A 121 -1.02 3.56 7.51
C THR A 121 0.13 2.56 7.59
N ALA A 122 0.49 1.94 6.47
CA ALA A 122 1.59 0.98 6.41
C ALA A 122 2.93 1.66 6.72
N ALA A 123 3.16 2.86 6.20
CA ALA A 123 4.36 3.63 6.50
C ALA A 123 4.44 3.98 7.99
N ALA A 124 3.32 4.40 8.59
CA ALA A 124 3.25 4.68 10.02
C ALA A 124 3.58 3.43 10.85
N ALA A 125 3.04 2.27 10.46
CA ALA A 125 3.33 1.01 11.12
C ALA A 125 4.81 0.64 11.01
N GLY A 126 5.42 0.87 9.85
CA GLY A 126 6.85 0.64 9.64
C GLY A 126 7.70 1.52 10.55
N LYS A 127 7.33 2.80 10.67
CA LYS A 127 8.04 3.71 11.59
C LYS A 127 7.87 3.29 13.04
N ALA A 128 6.68 2.87 13.44
CA ALA A 128 6.44 2.38 14.80
C ALA A 128 7.29 1.13 15.12
N ALA A 129 7.33 0.18 14.18
CA ALA A 129 8.13 -1.04 14.32
C ALA A 129 9.62 -0.72 14.39
N MET A 130 10.08 0.21 13.59
CA MET A 130 11.47 0.66 13.59
C MET A 130 11.85 1.27 14.94
N GLY A 131 11.00 2.15 15.47
CA GLY A 131 11.22 2.77 16.77
C GLY A 131 11.22 1.74 17.91
N TRP A 132 10.33 0.76 17.84
CA TRP A 132 10.31 -0.34 18.80
C TRP A 132 11.63 -1.13 18.76
N ALA A 133 12.13 -1.46 17.56
CA ALA A 133 13.38 -2.19 17.42
C ALA A 133 14.59 -1.41 17.94
N GLU A 134 14.57 -0.07 17.77
CA GLU A 134 15.63 0.79 18.28
C GLU A 134 15.67 0.83 19.80
N ARG A 135 14.51 0.68 20.46
CA ARG A 135 14.41 0.65 21.93
C ARG A 135 14.71 -0.74 22.52
N ALA A 136 14.61 -1.77 21.71
CA ALA A 136 14.94 -3.13 22.14
C ALA A 136 16.46 -3.42 22.02
#